data_bb4db7f1ffc8c0abf93d981c926f7992
#
_entry.id   bb4db7f1ffc8c0abf93d981c926f7992
#
_cell.length_a   1.000
_cell.length_b   1.000
_cell.length_c   1.000
_cell.angle_alpha   90.00
_cell.angle_beta   90.00
_cell.angle_gamma   90.00
#
_symmetry.space_group_name_H-M   'P 1'
#
loop_
_entity.id
_entity.type
_entity.pdbx_description
1 polymer ?
#
loop_
_entity_poly.entity_id
_entity_poly.type
_entity_poly.pdbx_seq_one_letter_code
_entity_poly.pdbx_strand_id
1 'polypeptide(L)'
;MKSKNRYAAIIENIFKSRYKSGLTELEFKRDEMVSVAEKLGIALPKNLGDLVYSFRYRSELPEAIQKVAPKGKTWIIRPAGQAKYRFVMIADNPLTPNPNLAETKIPDATPGIVAKYAFNDEQALLAKLRYNRLVDIFTGITCYSLQNHLRTTVPDMGQVETDEIYVGLDKKGVHYVIPIQAKGGTDKLSIVQIEQDFGVCEQKFPNLVCRPVGAQFIDDGVIVLFEFEKSSDGVRISSEKHYRLVPSEEIDEKDLQSYRQRQAS
;
A
#
# COMPACT_ATOMS: atom_id res chain seq x y z
N MET A 1 -3.37 -6.85 23.34
CA MET A 1 -4.71 -7.09 22.70
C MET A 1 -5.03 -5.87 21.84
N LYS A 2 -5.08 -6.01 20.49
CA LYS A 2 -5.52 -4.91 19.60
C LYS A 2 -6.93 -4.49 20.01
N SER A 3 -7.17 -3.23 20.26
CA SER A 3 -8.49 -2.66 20.54
C SER A 3 -9.44 -3.08 19.42
N LYS A 4 -10.50 -3.84 19.75
CA LYS A 4 -11.49 -4.28 18.78
C LYS A 4 -12.13 -3.02 18.18
N ASN A 5 -12.06 -2.84 16.87
CA ASN A 5 -12.67 -1.69 16.21
C ASN A 5 -14.16 -1.65 16.57
N ARG A 6 -14.60 -0.56 17.22
CA ARG A 6 -16.00 -0.39 17.70
C ARG A 6 -17.05 -0.53 16.60
N TYR A 7 -16.64 -0.36 15.36
CA TYR A 7 -17.53 -0.47 14.19
C TYR A 7 -17.50 -1.87 13.55
N ALA A 8 -16.71 -2.80 14.08
CA ALA A 8 -16.64 -4.17 13.56
C ALA A 8 -18.02 -4.85 13.49
N ALA A 9 -18.85 -4.63 14.52
CA ALA A 9 -20.20 -5.19 14.57
C ALA A 9 -21.12 -4.67 13.46
N ILE A 10 -20.96 -3.40 13.03
CA ILE A 10 -21.75 -2.82 11.93
C ILE A 10 -21.40 -3.53 10.62
N ILE A 11 -20.12 -3.60 10.30
CA ILE A 11 -19.60 -4.23 9.08
C ILE A 11 -19.96 -5.73 9.05
N GLU A 12 -19.82 -6.42 10.18
CA GLU A 12 -20.18 -7.84 10.31
C GLU A 12 -21.68 -8.07 10.09
N ASN A 13 -22.56 -7.22 10.64
CA ASN A 13 -24.01 -7.33 10.43
C ASN A 13 -24.40 -7.10 8.97
N ILE A 14 -23.84 -6.08 8.31
CA ILE A 14 -24.10 -5.82 6.89
C ILE A 14 -23.68 -7.03 6.06
N PHE A 15 -22.48 -7.56 6.31
CA PHE A 15 -22.00 -8.75 5.59
C PHE A 15 -22.94 -9.94 5.79
N LYS A 16 -23.24 -10.29 7.04
CA LYS A 16 -24.10 -11.46 7.38
C LYS A 16 -25.50 -11.36 6.79
N SER A 17 -26.06 -10.17 6.70
CA SER A 17 -27.41 -9.98 6.13
C SER A 17 -27.50 -10.29 4.64
N ARG A 18 -26.35 -10.29 3.93
CA ARG A 18 -26.26 -10.43 2.48
C ARG A 18 -25.53 -11.69 2.02
N TYR A 19 -24.64 -12.20 2.87
CA TYR A 19 -23.81 -13.33 2.50
C TYR A 19 -24.60 -14.61 2.36
N LYS A 20 -24.40 -15.28 1.23
CA LYS A 20 -24.81 -16.68 0.97
C LYS A 20 -23.60 -17.43 0.50
N SER A 21 -23.50 -18.70 0.86
CA SER A 21 -22.37 -19.55 0.45
C SER A 21 -22.19 -19.52 -1.07
N GLY A 22 -20.93 -19.37 -1.50
CA GLY A 22 -20.56 -19.29 -2.92
C GLY A 22 -20.52 -17.89 -3.50
N LEU A 23 -21.02 -16.86 -2.82
CA LEU A 23 -20.86 -15.48 -3.28
C LEU A 23 -19.43 -15.00 -3.06
N THR A 24 -18.91 -14.27 -4.05
CA THR A 24 -17.57 -13.66 -4.04
C THR A 24 -17.61 -12.15 -3.98
N GLU A 25 -18.80 -11.55 -4.16
CA GLU A 25 -19.01 -10.10 -4.10
C GLU A 25 -20.35 -9.76 -3.44
N LEU A 26 -20.39 -8.69 -2.64
CA LEU A 26 -21.59 -8.22 -1.94
C LEU A 26 -21.58 -6.70 -1.89
N GLU A 27 -22.48 -6.04 -2.56
CA GLU A 27 -22.61 -4.57 -2.49
C GLU A 27 -23.40 -4.12 -1.28
N PHE A 28 -23.03 -2.96 -0.72
CA PHE A 28 -23.77 -2.27 0.33
C PHE A 28 -23.65 -0.75 0.19
N LYS A 29 -24.61 -0.03 0.75
CA LYS A 29 -24.68 1.42 0.72
C LYS A 29 -24.30 2.03 2.06
N ARG A 30 -23.84 3.28 2.03
CA ARG A 30 -23.52 4.06 3.24
C ARG A 30 -24.71 4.12 4.23
N ASP A 31 -25.93 4.27 3.73
CA ASP A 31 -27.14 4.42 4.57
C ASP A 31 -27.43 3.14 5.38
N GLU A 32 -27.01 1.99 4.89
CA GLU A 32 -27.14 0.72 5.64
C GLU A 32 -26.29 0.71 6.90
N MET A 33 -25.15 1.39 6.89
CA MET A 33 -24.32 1.53 8.10
C MET A 33 -25.05 2.32 9.19
N VAL A 34 -25.81 3.36 8.78
CA VAL A 34 -26.63 4.17 9.71
C VAL A 34 -27.73 3.28 10.32
N SER A 35 -28.49 2.60 9.49
CA SER A 35 -29.59 1.75 9.93
C SER A 35 -29.13 0.61 10.85
N VAL A 36 -27.97 0.01 10.57
CA VAL A 36 -27.39 -1.05 11.41
C VAL A 36 -26.83 -0.47 12.71
N ALA A 37 -26.19 0.69 12.67
CA ALA A 37 -25.67 1.36 13.86
C ALA A 37 -26.80 1.72 14.84
N GLU A 38 -27.93 2.24 14.34
CA GLU A 38 -29.11 2.54 15.14
C GLU A 38 -29.64 1.27 15.82
N LYS A 39 -29.79 0.16 15.08
CA LYS A 39 -30.25 -1.13 15.63
C LYS A 39 -29.33 -1.68 16.71
N LEU A 40 -28.03 -1.42 16.60
CA LEU A 40 -27.02 -1.89 17.54
C LEU A 40 -26.72 -0.91 18.69
N GLY A 41 -27.31 0.28 18.68
CA GLY A 41 -27.02 1.33 19.66
C GLY A 41 -25.57 1.85 19.59
N ILE A 42 -24.95 1.82 18.41
CA ILE A 42 -23.55 2.24 18.22
C ILE A 42 -23.52 3.66 17.69
N ALA A 43 -22.85 4.56 18.41
CA ALA A 43 -22.63 5.92 17.96
C ALA A 43 -21.68 5.96 16.74
N LEU A 44 -22.15 6.58 15.66
CA LEU A 44 -21.38 6.77 14.44
C LEU A 44 -20.41 7.96 14.53
N PRO A 45 -19.31 7.96 13.75
CA PRO A 45 -18.45 9.11 13.64
C PRO A 45 -19.16 10.23 12.85
N LYS A 46 -18.72 11.48 13.03
CA LYS A 46 -19.23 12.63 12.25
C LYS A 46 -19.11 12.41 10.75
N ASN A 47 -18.01 11.82 10.32
CA ASN A 47 -17.80 11.43 8.94
C ASN A 47 -17.96 9.90 8.80
N LEU A 48 -19.05 9.47 8.20
CA LEU A 48 -19.34 8.03 7.97
C LEU A 48 -18.29 7.36 7.07
N GLY A 49 -17.60 8.12 6.24
CA GLY A 49 -16.52 7.62 5.41
C GLY A 49 -15.38 7.02 6.22
N ASP A 50 -15.10 7.57 7.42
CA ASP A 50 -14.01 7.12 8.29
C ASP A 50 -14.21 5.68 8.79
N LEU A 51 -15.47 5.25 8.94
CA LEU A 51 -15.79 3.87 9.31
C LEU A 51 -15.28 2.90 8.26
N VAL A 52 -15.64 3.11 7.00
CA VAL A 52 -15.22 2.23 5.89
C VAL A 52 -13.74 2.43 5.58
N TYR A 53 -13.23 3.66 5.66
CA TYR A 53 -11.82 3.96 5.48
C TYR A 53 -10.93 3.11 6.39
N SER A 54 -11.33 2.97 7.66
CA SER A 54 -10.60 2.12 8.61
C SER A 54 -10.45 0.68 8.12
N PHE A 55 -11.54 0.06 7.64
CA PHE A 55 -11.52 -1.34 7.18
C PHE A 55 -10.92 -1.52 5.78
N ARG A 56 -10.81 -0.46 5.01
CA ARG A 56 -10.13 -0.51 3.71
C ARG A 56 -8.61 -0.42 3.82
N TYR A 57 -8.11 0.33 4.81
CA TYR A 57 -6.71 0.74 4.83
C TYR A 57 -5.96 0.46 6.13
N ARG A 58 -6.65 0.32 7.27
CA ARG A 58 -6.00 0.28 8.59
C ARG A 58 -6.33 -0.93 9.44
N SER A 59 -7.50 -1.52 9.24
CA SER A 59 -8.00 -2.59 10.10
C SER A 59 -8.42 -3.79 9.25
N GLU A 60 -8.08 -4.96 9.70
CA GLU A 60 -8.61 -6.19 9.10
C GLU A 60 -10.13 -6.25 9.28
N LEU A 61 -10.84 -6.85 8.34
CA LEU A 61 -12.25 -7.14 8.49
C LEU A 61 -12.49 -8.10 9.68
N PRO A 62 -13.67 -8.03 10.32
CA PRO A 62 -14.01 -8.94 11.42
C PRO A 62 -13.72 -10.40 11.09
N GLU A 63 -13.20 -11.12 12.08
CA GLU A 63 -12.82 -12.54 11.95
C GLU A 63 -13.99 -13.41 11.44
N ALA A 64 -15.22 -13.07 11.83
CA ALA A 64 -16.43 -13.75 11.37
C ALA A 64 -16.64 -13.62 9.84
N ILE A 65 -16.15 -12.55 9.22
CA ILE A 65 -16.18 -12.37 7.76
C ILE A 65 -15.03 -13.16 7.13
N GLN A 66 -13.84 -13.09 7.70
CA GLN A 66 -12.68 -13.78 7.13
C GLN A 66 -12.81 -15.31 7.20
N LYS A 67 -13.42 -15.84 8.25
CA LYS A 67 -13.62 -17.31 8.43
C LYS A 67 -14.48 -17.97 7.36
N VAL A 68 -15.32 -17.22 6.64
CA VAL A 68 -16.14 -17.78 5.55
C VAL A 68 -15.42 -17.78 4.20
N ALA A 69 -14.23 -17.18 4.12
CA ALA A 69 -13.38 -17.28 2.93
C ALA A 69 -12.74 -18.67 2.86
N PRO A 70 -12.68 -19.30 1.67
CA PRO A 70 -11.91 -20.51 1.46
C PRO A 70 -10.41 -20.30 1.74
N LYS A 71 -9.68 -21.39 1.98
CA LYS A 71 -8.23 -21.34 2.18
C LYS A 71 -7.55 -20.63 1.00
N GLY A 72 -6.66 -19.68 1.30
CA GLY A 72 -5.94 -18.85 0.32
C GLY A 72 -6.79 -17.72 -0.28
N LYS A 73 -7.94 -17.41 0.33
CA LYS A 73 -8.77 -16.25 -0.03
C LYS A 73 -9.03 -15.39 1.20
N THR A 74 -9.27 -14.10 0.96
CA THR A 74 -9.62 -13.12 1.98
C THR A 74 -10.69 -12.17 1.48
N TRP A 75 -11.47 -11.61 2.39
CA TRP A 75 -12.44 -10.57 2.06
C TRP A 75 -11.82 -9.19 2.28
N ILE A 76 -12.06 -8.28 1.35
CA ILE A 76 -11.73 -6.86 1.45
C ILE A 76 -12.94 -6.00 1.13
N ILE A 77 -12.87 -4.69 1.41
CA ILE A 77 -13.87 -3.71 0.96
C ILE A 77 -13.26 -2.84 -0.12
N ARG A 78 -13.93 -2.79 -1.28
CA ARG A 78 -13.63 -1.85 -2.37
C ARG A 78 -14.71 -0.78 -2.47
N PRO A 79 -14.42 0.43 -2.99
CA PRO A 79 -15.44 1.37 -3.42
C PRO A 79 -16.22 0.79 -4.60
N ALA A 80 -17.49 1.20 -4.73
CA ALA A 80 -18.38 0.82 -5.81
C ALA A 80 -19.20 2.02 -6.31
N GLY A 81 -18.55 3.21 -6.35
CA GLY A 81 -19.17 4.48 -6.71
C GLY A 81 -19.51 5.34 -5.50
N GLN A 82 -20.23 6.45 -5.73
CA GLN A 82 -20.57 7.41 -4.69
C GLN A 82 -21.43 6.78 -3.59
N ALA A 83 -20.95 6.81 -2.35
CA ALA A 83 -21.63 6.26 -1.17
C ALA A 83 -21.98 4.76 -1.27
N LYS A 84 -21.32 4.01 -2.15
CA LYS A 84 -21.46 2.57 -2.36
C LYS A 84 -20.15 1.86 -2.12
N TYR A 85 -20.22 0.67 -1.59
CA TYR A 85 -19.09 -0.18 -1.28
C TYR A 85 -19.40 -1.63 -1.65
N ARG A 86 -18.34 -2.41 -1.79
CA ARG A 86 -18.46 -3.83 -2.13
C ARG A 86 -17.49 -4.63 -1.29
N PHE A 87 -17.98 -5.65 -0.60
CA PHE A 87 -17.10 -6.72 -0.14
C PHE A 87 -16.70 -7.56 -1.36
N VAL A 88 -15.42 -7.85 -1.49
CA VAL A 88 -14.89 -8.66 -2.58
C VAL A 88 -13.96 -9.71 -2.00
N MET A 89 -14.11 -10.94 -2.44
CA MET A 89 -13.20 -12.03 -2.10
C MET A 89 -12.06 -12.06 -3.11
N ILE A 90 -10.84 -11.93 -2.60
CA ILE A 90 -9.61 -11.95 -3.41
C ILE A 90 -8.65 -13.06 -2.97
N ALA A 91 -7.60 -13.32 -3.73
CA ALA A 91 -6.50 -14.14 -3.27
C ALA A 91 -5.86 -13.51 -2.03
N ASP A 92 -5.56 -14.32 -1.04
CA ASP A 92 -4.89 -13.87 0.19
C ASP A 92 -3.38 -13.75 -0.08
N ASN A 93 -3.00 -12.60 -0.63
CA ASN A 93 -1.62 -12.23 -0.90
C ASN A 93 -1.20 -11.15 0.11
N PRO A 94 -0.67 -11.51 1.28
CA PRO A 94 -0.27 -10.53 2.27
C PRO A 94 0.87 -9.65 1.74
N LEU A 95 0.69 -8.33 1.82
CA LEU A 95 1.73 -7.35 1.50
C LEU A 95 2.65 -7.18 2.71
N THR A 96 3.35 -8.25 3.08
CA THR A 96 4.26 -8.27 4.23
C THR A 96 5.67 -8.58 3.79
N PRO A 97 6.67 -7.88 4.37
CA PRO A 97 8.07 -8.15 4.05
C PRO A 97 8.45 -9.63 4.25
N ASN A 98 9.19 -10.17 3.30
CA ASN A 98 9.74 -11.51 3.40
C ASN A 98 11.03 -11.48 4.25
N PRO A 99 11.03 -12.03 5.48
CA PRO A 99 12.17 -11.93 6.39
C PRO A 99 13.42 -12.69 5.91
N ASN A 100 13.30 -13.50 4.87
CA ASN A 100 14.43 -14.29 4.33
C ASN A 100 15.20 -13.56 3.23
N LEU A 101 14.77 -12.35 2.82
CA LEU A 101 15.50 -11.59 1.82
C LEU A 101 16.70 -10.88 2.44
N ALA A 102 17.83 -10.94 1.74
CA ALA A 102 19.05 -10.26 2.16
C ALA A 102 18.89 -8.74 2.04
N GLU A 103 19.38 -8.05 3.05
CA GLU A 103 19.49 -6.59 3.04
C GLU A 103 20.59 -6.12 2.09
N THR A 104 20.40 -4.95 1.53
CA THR A 104 21.41 -4.24 0.75
C THR A 104 21.74 -2.93 1.45
N LYS A 105 22.96 -2.77 1.89
CA LYS A 105 23.44 -1.51 2.47
C LYS A 105 23.61 -0.47 1.35
N ILE A 106 23.07 0.72 1.58
CA ILE A 106 23.18 1.89 0.70
C ILE A 106 23.81 3.02 1.52
N PRO A 107 24.80 3.76 0.99
CA PRO A 107 25.34 4.94 1.66
C PRO A 107 24.22 5.96 1.93
N ASP A 108 24.07 6.40 3.19
CA ASP A 108 23.04 7.39 3.54
C ASP A 108 23.44 8.79 3.05
N ALA A 109 22.75 9.26 2.02
CA ALA A 109 22.90 10.60 1.46
C ALA A 109 21.87 11.60 2.01
N THR A 110 21.12 11.23 3.07
CA THR A 110 20.16 12.14 3.71
C THR A 110 20.92 13.30 4.34
N PRO A 111 20.60 14.59 3.98
CA PRO A 111 21.24 15.72 4.60
C PRO A 111 21.11 15.68 6.13
N GLY A 112 22.20 15.90 6.86
CA GLY A 112 22.22 15.80 8.30
C GLY A 112 21.19 16.68 9.01
N ILE A 113 20.88 17.86 8.44
CA ILE A 113 19.80 18.73 8.94
C ILE A 113 18.42 18.08 8.80
N VAL A 114 18.17 17.32 7.73
CA VAL A 114 16.92 16.59 7.53
C VAL A 114 16.86 15.42 8.48
N ALA A 115 17.92 14.61 8.57
CA ALA A 115 18.01 13.46 9.46
C ALA A 115 17.78 13.85 10.93
N LYS A 116 18.30 15.02 11.34
CA LYS A 116 18.17 15.53 12.72
C LYS A 116 16.72 15.83 13.13
N TYR A 117 15.89 16.28 12.19
CA TYR A 117 14.52 16.74 12.47
C TYR A 117 13.44 15.83 11.87
N ALA A 118 13.81 14.80 11.13
CA ALA A 118 12.86 13.82 10.61
C ALA A 118 12.27 12.98 11.75
N PHE A 119 10.96 12.79 11.71
CA PHE A 119 10.27 11.82 12.56
C PHE A 119 10.32 10.42 11.89
N ASN A 120 9.97 9.37 12.65
CA ASN A 120 9.86 8.01 12.09
C ASN A 120 8.44 7.77 11.55
N ASP A 121 8.01 8.60 10.63
CA ASP A 121 6.70 8.54 9.99
C ASP A 121 6.81 8.36 8.46
N GLU A 122 5.67 8.32 7.79
CA GLU A 122 5.60 8.17 6.33
C GLU A 122 6.34 9.31 5.59
N GLN A 123 6.31 10.54 6.12
CA GLN A 123 7.00 11.68 5.49
C GLN A 123 8.51 11.58 5.59
N ALA A 124 9.02 11.10 6.73
CA ALA A 124 10.45 10.82 6.89
C ALA A 124 10.91 9.71 5.93
N LEU A 125 10.08 8.67 5.74
CA LEU A 125 10.36 7.62 4.76
C LEU A 125 10.44 8.19 3.34
N LEU A 126 9.45 8.97 2.91
CA LEU A 126 9.45 9.60 1.58
C LEU A 126 10.69 10.51 1.39
N ALA A 127 11.09 11.26 2.41
CA ALA A 127 12.33 12.05 2.36
C ALA A 127 13.56 11.17 2.15
N LYS A 128 13.70 10.06 2.89
CA LYS A 128 14.80 9.11 2.73
C LYS A 128 14.81 8.46 1.34
N LEU A 129 13.66 8.05 0.81
CA LEU A 129 13.55 7.53 -0.55
C LEU A 129 14.10 8.52 -1.58
N ARG A 130 13.76 9.79 -1.43
CA ARG A 130 14.11 10.87 -2.36
C ARG A 130 15.60 11.21 -2.28
N TYR A 131 16.12 11.49 -1.09
CA TYR A 131 17.53 11.89 -0.91
C TYR A 131 18.49 10.77 -1.26
N ASN A 132 18.13 9.53 -1.01
CA ASN A 132 18.96 8.35 -1.31
C ASN A 132 18.67 7.75 -2.68
N ARG A 133 17.79 8.34 -3.47
CA ARG A 133 17.39 7.85 -4.80
C ARG A 133 17.01 6.37 -4.79
N LEU A 134 16.35 5.93 -3.71
CA LEU A 134 16.03 4.51 -3.55
C LEU A 134 15.01 4.02 -4.60
N VAL A 135 14.13 4.90 -5.08
CA VAL A 135 13.19 4.57 -6.16
C VAL A 135 13.94 4.27 -7.45
N ASP A 136 14.96 5.08 -7.77
CA ASP A 136 15.83 4.88 -8.95
C ASP A 136 16.62 3.57 -8.85
N ILE A 137 17.24 3.35 -7.70
CA ILE A 137 18.05 2.14 -7.43
C ILE A 137 17.19 0.88 -7.52
N PHE A 138 15.98 0.93 -6.97
CA PHE A 138 15.08 -0.20 -6.95
C PHE A 138 14.50 -0.53 -8.33
N THR A 139 14.04 0.51 -9.05
CA THR A 139 13.35 0.32 -10.34
C THR A 139 14.28 0.23 -11.53
N GLY A 140 15.52 0.70 -11.40
CA GLY A 140 16.45 0.86 -12.52
C GLY A 140 16.06 1.97 -13.51
N ILE A 141 15.19 2.89 -13.08
CA ILE A 141 14.67 4.01 -13.86
C ILE A 141 15.19 5.32 -13.27
N THR A 142 15.57 6.28 -14.10
CA THR A 142 15.88 7.64 -13.63
C THR A 142 14.57 8.35 -13.29
N CYS A 143 14.32 8.55 -11.99
CA CYS A 143 13.05 9.04 -11.46
C CYS A 143 13.14 10.47 -10.94
N TYR A 144 12.05 11.21 -11.10
CA TYR A 144 11.87 12.57 -10.61
C TYR A 144 10.56 12.64 -9.82
N SER A 145 10.62 13.15 -8.58
CA SER A 145 9.42 13.41 -7.79
C SER A 145 8.58 14.47 -8.48
N LEU A 146 7.37 14.14 -8.84
CA LEU A 146 6.43 15.02 -9.54
C LEU A 146 5.50 15.72 -8.55
N GLN A 147 4.91 14.97 -7.62
CA GLN A 147 3.91 15.50 -6.70
C GLN A 147 3.80 14.65 -5.45
N ASN A 148 3.68 15.33 -4.29
CA ASN A 148 3.33 14.72 -3.00
C ASN A 148 1.83 14.87 -2.75
N HIS A 149 1.24 13.89 -2.06
CA HIS A 149 -0.17 13.88 -1.67
C HIS A 149 -1.13 14.19 -2.81
N LEU A 150 -1.03 13.43 -3.90
CA LEU A 150 -2.03 13.55 -4.95
C LEU A 150 -3.38 13.03 -4.47
N ARG A 151 -4.34 13.95 -4.33
CA ARG A 151 -5.75 13.63 -4.12
C ARG A 151 -6.52 13.87 -5.40
N THR A 152 -7.21 12.85 -5.89
CA THR A 152 -8.01 12.94 -7.11
C THR A 152 -9.22 12.01 -7.02
N THR A 153 -10.11 12.10 -8.01
CA THR A 153 -11.24 11.18 -8.14
C THR A 153 -10.99 10.28 -9.34
N VAL A 154 -11.12 8.97 -9.13
CA VAL A 154 -11.05 7.96 -10.19
C VAL A 154 -12.45 7.35 -10.35
N PRO A 155 -12.95 7.19 -11.59
CA PRO A 155 -14.24 6.54 -11.85
C PRO A 155 -14.34 5.21 -11.09
N ASP A 156 -15.51 4.90 -10.55
CA ASP A 156 -15.83 3.69 -9.78
C ASP A 156 -15.03 3.47 -8.47
N MET A 157 -13.93 4.19 -8.28
CA MET A 157 -13.12 4.13 -7.06
C MET A 157 -13.41 5.27 -6.09
N GLY A 158 -13.95 6.40 -6.59
CA GLY A 158 -14.20 7.60 -5.82
C GLY A 158 -12.93 8.41 -5.56
N GLN A 159 -12.86 9.06 -4.40
CA GLN A 159 -11.66 9.81 -4.00
C GLN A 159 -10.53 8.85 -3.64
N VAL A 160 -9.38 9.06 -4.24
CA VAL A 160 -8.13 8.31 -4.04
C VAL A 160 -7.01 9.25 -3.64
N GLU A 161 -6.02 8.71 -2.92
CA GLU A 161 -4.85 9.42 -2.47
C GLU A 161 -3.61 8.57 -2.70
N THR A 162 -2.58 9.19 -3.26
CA THR A 162 -1.24 8.61 -3.44
C THR A 162 -0.25 9.47 -2.67
N ASP A 163 0.63 8.86 -1.87
CA ASP A 163 1.52 9.61 -0.99
C ASP A 163 2.56 10.41 -1.76
N GLU A 164 3.14 9.84 -2.82
CA GLU A 164 4.02 10.55 -3.75
C GLU A 164 3.94 9.94 -5.15
N ILE A 165 4.09 10.77 -6.17
CA ILE A 165 4.18 10.32 -7.57
C ILE A 165 5.52 10.73 -8.14
N TYR A 166 6.21 9.77 -8.72
CA TYR A 166 7.38 9.99 -9.56
C TYR A 166 7.02 9.79 -11.02
N VAL A 167 7.74 10.52 -11.89
CA VAL A 167 7.84 10.22 -13.31
C VAL A 167 9.28 9.88 -13.62
N GLY A 168 9.49 8.99 -14.59
CA GLY A 168 10.85 8.58 -14.92
C GLY A 168 11.00 8.11 -16.35
N LEU A 169 12.23 7.90 -16.74
CA LEU A 169 12.57 7.32 -18.04
C LEU A 169 13.72 6.32 -17.91
N ASP A 170 13.67 5.29 -18.72
CA ASP A 170 14.72 4.30 -18.81
C ASP A 170 15.72 4.61 -19.95
N LYS A 171 16.75 3.79 -20.08
CA LYS A 171 17.76 3.91 -21.13
C LYS A 171 17.24 3.74 -22.57
N LYS A 172 16.00 3.29 -22.74
CA LYS A 172 15.33 3.15 -24.04
C LYS A 172 14.41 4.33 -24.36
N GLY A 173 14.29 5.30 -23.42
CA GLY A 173 13.40 6.44 -23.56
C GLY A 173 11.94 6.11 -23.23
N VAL A 174 11.65 4.97 -22.61
CA VAL A 174 10.29 4.65 -22.15
C VAL A 174 9.96 5.51 -20.94
N HIS A 175 8.81 6.14 -20.96
CA HIS A 175 8.31 6.97 -19.86
C HIS A 175 7.48 6.16 -18.88
N TYR A 176 7.73 6.36 -17.60
CA TYR A 176 7.08 5.68 -16.50
C TYR A 176 6.39 6.66 -15.57
N VAL A 177 5.31 6.21 -14.93
CA VAL A 177 4.74 6.83 -13.74
C VAL A 177 4.82 5.83 -12.59
N ILE A 178 5.39 6.28 -11.47
CA ILE A 178 5.65 5.45 -10.30
C ILE A 178 4.94 6.08 -9.11
N PRO A 179 3.69 5.69 -8.83
CA PRO A 179 3.02 6.07 -7.59
C PRO A 179 3.63 5.31 -6.42
N ILE A 180 3.82 6.01 -5.30
CA ILE A 180 4.40 5.47 -4.08
C ILE A 180 3.34 5.49 -2.97
N GLN A 181 3.18 4.35 -2.29
CA GLN A 181 2.49 4.26 -1.01
C GLN A 181 3.52 3.99 0.07
N ALA A 182 3.58 4.85 1.08
CA ALA A 182 4.54 4.75 2.18
C ALA A 182 3.85 4.35 3.48
N LYS A 183 4.46 3.44 4.25
CA LYS A 183 3.97 3.02 5.57
C LYS A 183 5.10 3.03 6.58
N GLY A 184 4.85 3.70 7.71
CA GLY A 184 5.75 3.74 8.85
C GLY A 184 5.23 2.90 10.03
N GLY A 185 6.12 2.55 10.95
CA GLY A 185 5.77 1.87 12.20
C GLY A 185 5.02 0.55 11.98
N THR A 186 3.84 0.42 12.59
CA THR A 186 3.00 -0.78 12.55
C THR A 186 1.97 -0.80 11.42
N ASP A 187 1.88 0.27 10.64
CA ASP A 187 0.93 0.36 9.52
C ASP A 187 1.36 -0.55 8.38
N LYS A 188 0.37 -1.09 7.67
CA LYS A 188 0.59 -2.04 6.57
C LYS A 188 0.12 -1.44 5.25
N LEU A 189 0.80 -1.82 4.17
CA LEU A 189 0.33 -1.54 2.82
C LEU A 189 -1.03 -2.23 2.57
N SER A 190 -1.91 -1.52 1.88
CA SER A 190 -3.23 -2.04 1.50
C SER A 190 -3.28 -2.32 0.01
N ILE A 191 -3.73 -3.53 -0.34
CA ILE A 191 -3.95 -3.92 -1.74
C ILE A 191 -4.91 -2.93 -2.45
N VAL A 192 -5.88 -2.39 -1.72
CA VAL A 192 -6.86 -1.42 -2.26
C VAL A 192 -6.18 -0.10 -2.64
N GLN A 193 -5.17 0.34 -1.88
CA GLN A 193 -4.39 1.54 -2.22
C GLN A 193 -3.59 1.31 -3.50
N ILE A 194 -2.95 0.15 -3.63
CA ILE A 194 -2.20 -0.20 -4.84
C ILE A 194 -3.11 -0.31 -6.08
N GLU A 195 -4.30 -0.90 -5.92
CA GLU A 195 -5.31 -0.92 -7.00
C GLU A 195 -5.73 0.49 -7.42
N GLN A 196 -5.87 1.40 -6.46
CA GLN A 196 -6.19 2.80 -6.72
C GLN A 196 -5.06 3.53 -7.45
N ASP A 197 -3.80 3.24 -7.12
CA ASP A 197 -2.65 3.79 -7.82
C ASP A 197 -2.64 3.38 -9.30
N PHE A 198 -2.95 2.13 -9.61
CA PHE A 198 -3.16 1.73 -11.01
C PHE A 198 -4.28 2.51 -11.68
N GLY A 199 -5.40 2.72 -10.99
CA GLY A 199 -6.53 3.52 -11.51
C GLY A 199 -6.14 4.99 -11.76
N VAL A 200 -5.35 5.58 -10.87
CA VAL A 200 -4.78 6.94 -11.07
C VAL A 200 -3.90 6.97 -12.32
N CYS A 201 -3.02 5.98 -12.49
CA CYS A 201 -2.14 5.90 -13.65
C CYS A 201 -2.93 5.81 -14.96
N GLU A 202 -3.90 4.92 -15.03
CA GLU A 202 -4.75 4.74 -16.21
C GLU A 202 -5.51 6.01 -16.59
N GLN A 203 -5.97 6.75 -15.59
CA GLN A 203 -6.76 7.97 -15.83
C GLN A 203 -5.91 9.20 -16.12
N LYS A 204 -4.83 9.41 -15.37
CA LYS A 204 -4.04 10.65 -15.40
C LYS A 204 -2.81 10.56 -16.30
N PHE A 205 -2.28 9.37 -16.50
CA PHE A 205 -1.05 9.13 -17.22
C PHE A 205 -1.18 7.98 -18.25
N PRO A 206 -2.21 8.02 -19.14
CA PRO A 206 -2.56 6.88 -19.98
C PRO A 206 -1.45 6.47 -20.99
N ASN A 207 -0.49 7.37 -21.23
CA ASN A 207 0.63 7.13 -22.16
C ASN A 207 1.93 6.70 -21.47
N LEU A 208 1.92 6.57 -20.13
CA LEU A 208 3.08 6.16 -19.35
C LEU A 208 2.91 4.72 -18.84
N VAL A 209 4.02 4.01 -18.72
CA VAL A 209 4.00 2.69 -18.09
C VAL A 209 3.87 2.87 -16.57
N CYS A 210 2.82 2.31 -15.99
CA CYS A 210 2.57 2.37 -14.56
C CYS A 210 3.36 1.29 -13.82
N ARG A 211 4.14 1.69 -12.82
CA ARG A 211 4.90 0.80 -11.91
C ARG A 211 4.71 1.24 -10.46
N PRO A 212 3.60 0.85 -9.80
CA PRO A 212 3.37 1.23 -8.41
C PRO A 212 4.39 0.60 -7.48
N VAL A 213 4.82 1.36 -6.49
CA VAL A 213 5.79 0.94 -5.48
C VAL A 213 5.21 1.17 -4.08
N GLY A 214 5.31 0.16 -3.24
CA GLY A 214 5.09 0.27 -1.81
C GLY A 214 6.42 0.44 -1.08
N ALA A 215 6.48 1.35 -0.13
CA ALA A 215 7.62 1.55 0.75
C ALA A 215 7.20 1.35 2.20
N GLN A 216 7.97 0.58 2.95
CA GLN A 216 7.67 0.33 4.36
C GLN A 216 8.93 0.38 5.20
N PHE A 217 8.89 1.15 6.31
CA PHE A 217 9.83 0.94 7.40
C PHE A 217 9.47 -0.34 8.14
N ILE A 218 10.49 -1.15 8.41
CA ILE A 218 10.40 -2.23 9.39
C ILE A 218 11.35 -1.94 10.55
N ASP A 219 11.24 -2.74 11.62
CA ASP A 219 12.11 -2.61 12.78
C ASP A 219 13.59 -2.60 12.35
N ASP A 220 14.45 -1.95 13.15
CA ASP A 220 15.89 -1.77 12.90
C ASP A 220 16.29 -0.88 11.71
N GLY A 221 15.37 -0.04 11.20
CA GLY A 221 15.68 0.97 10.19
C GLY A 221 15.85 0.43 8.78
N VAL A 222 15.37 -0.78 8.52
CA VAL A 222 15.31 -1.35 7.16
C VAL A 222 14.15 -0.74 6.39
N ILE A 223 14.41 -0.36 5.15
CA ILE A 223 13.40 0.11 4.19
C ILE A 223 13.13 -1.03 3.21
N VAL A 224 11.89 -1.49 3.18
CA VAL A 224 11.44 -2.48 2.21
C VAL A 224 10.72 -1.78 1.08
N LEU A 225 11.10 -2.07 -0.16
CA LEU A 225 10.41 -1.63 -1.36
C LEU A 225 9.79 -2.83 -2.07
N PHE A 226 8.52 -2.67 -2.42
CA PHE A 226 7.74 -3.62 -3.20
C PHE A 226 7.37 -2.99 -4.53
N GLU A 227 7.52 -3.70 -5.62
CA GLU A 227 6.92 -3.35 -6.90
C GLU A 227 5.71 -4.23 -7.15
N PHE A 228 4.68 -3.66 -7.73
CA PHE A 228 3.42 -4.34 -7.97
C PHE A 228 3.10 -4.45 -9.46
N GLU A 229 2.43 -5.54 -9.82
CA GLU A 229 1.89 -5.72 -11.16
C GLU A 229 0.43 -6.20 -11.12
N LYS A 230 -0.32 -5.92 -12.18
CA LYS A 230 -1.65 -6.48 -12.38
C LYS A 230 -1.54 -7.89 -12.94
N SER A 231 -2.32 -8.81 -12.40
CA SER A 231 -2.49 -10.18 -12.91
C SER A 231 -3.98 -10.48 -13.10
N SER A 232 -4.30 -11.64 -13.67
CA SER A 232 -5.68 -12.13 -13.78
C SER A 232 -6.40 -12.25 -12.43
N ASP A 233 -5.64 -12.51 -11.37
CA ASP A 233 -6.17 -12.74 -10.02
C ASP A 233 -6.10 -11.50 -9.13
N GLY A 234 -5.76 -10.35 -9.69
CA GLY A 234 -5.62 -9.07 -8.99
C GLY A 234 -4.18 -8.54 -8.98
N VAL A 235 -3.87 -7.71 -7.99
CA VAL A 235 -2.53 -7.15 -7.82
C VAL A 235 -1.64 -8.14 -7.04
N ARG A 236 -0.39 -8.27 -7.48
CA ARG A 236 0.63 -9.07 -6.80
C ARG A 236 1.97 -8.33 -6.72
N ILE A 237 2.82 -8.74 -5.80
CA ILE A 237 4.20 -8.28 -5.71
C ILE A 237 4.99 -8.93 -6.87
N SER A 238 5.63 -8.10 -7.70
CA SER A 238 6.53 -8.54 -8.78
C SER A 238 7.99 -8.51 -8.35
N SER A 239 8.36 -7.60 -7.44
CA SER A 239 9.72 -7.49 -6.90
C SER A 239 9.68 -6.98 -5.46
N GLU A 240 10.64 -7.45 -4.65
CA GLU A 240 10.84 -6.99 -3.27
C GLU A 240 12.34 -6.85 -3.00
N LYS A 241 12.74 -5.73 -2.39
CA LYS A 241 14.12 -5.47 -1.94
C LYS A 241 14.13 -4.80 -0.58
N HIS A 242 15.13 -5.18 0.21
CA HIS A 242 15.39 -4.63 1.53
C HIS A 242 16.64 -3.78 1.49
N TYR A 243 16.53 -2.54 1.95
CA TYR A 243 17.63 -1.58 1.98
C TYR A 243 17.87 -1.10 3.40
N ARG A 244 19.15 -0.96 3.74
CA ARG A 244 19.59 -0.32 4.98
C ARG A 244 20.47 0.87 4.63
N LEU A 245 20.07 2.05 5.06
CA LEU A 245 20.89 3.25 4.91
C LEU A 245 21.95 3.28 6.01
N VAL A 246 23.21 3.36 5.63
CA VAL A 246 24.35 3.30 6.54
C VAL A 246 25.40 4.37 6.20
N PRO A 247 26.24 4.79 7.15
CA PRO A 247 27.46 5.53 6.83
C PRO A 247 28.30 4.78 5.78
N SER A 248 28.94 5.52 4.87
CA SER A 248 29.66 4.91 3.73
C SER A 248 30.74 3.93 4.17
N GLU A 249 31.39 4.17 5.31
CA GLU A 249 32.42 3.34 5.91
C GLU A 249 31.92 1.99 6.45
N GLU A 250 30.63 1.82 6.64
CA GLU A 250 30.02 0.54 7.06
C GLU A 250 29.78 -0.42 5.89
N ILE A 251 30.04 0.01 4.65
CA ILE A 251 29.98 -0.88 3.48
C ILE A 251 31.38 -1.43 3.25
N ASP A 252 31.60 -2.66 3.66
CA ASP A 252 32.90 -3.30 3.57
C ASP A 252 33.16 -4.02 2.24
N GLU A 253 34.37 -4.55 2.05
CA GLU A 253 34.74 -5.28 0.84
C GLU A 253 33.91 -6.55 0.62
N LYS A 254 33.42 -7.20 1.67
CA LYS A 254 32.57 -8.38 1.56
C LYS A 254 31.19 -8.03 1.02
N ASP A 255 30.65 -6.89 1.48
CA ASP A 255 29.39 -6.35 0.94
C ASP A 255 29.54 -6.11 -0.57
N LEU A 256 30.60 -5.41 -0.98
CA LEU A 256 30.85 -5.09 -2.39
C LEU A 256 31.07 -6.34 -3.26
N GLN A 257 31.78 -7.35 -2.74
CA GLN A 257 31.94 -8.63 -3.43
C GLN A 257 30.61 -9.36 -3.59
N SER A 258 29.77 -9.38 -2.54
CA SER A 258 28.42 -9.96 -2.60
C SER A 258 27.55 -9.26 -3.64
N TYR A 259 27.58 -7.92 -3.70
CA TYR A 259 26.79 -7.15 -4.67
C TYR A 259 27.25 -7.39 -6.11
N ARG A 260 28.56 -7.52 -6.32
CA ARG A 260 29.12 -7.86 -7.63
C ARG A 260 28.64 -9.23 -8.12
N GLN A 261 28.53 -10.20 -7.22
CA GLN A 261 28.02 -11.54 -7.58
C GLN A 261 26.56 -11.55 -7.99
N ARG A 262 25.73 -10.66 -7.39
CA ARG A 262 24.31 -10.53 -7.77
C ARG A 262 24.09 -9.98 -9.19
N GLN A 263 25.09 -9.33 -9.78
CA GLN A 263 25.02 -8.83 -11.16
C GLN A 263 25.19 -9.96 -12.20
N ALA A 264 25.82 -11.07 -11.80
CA ALA A 264 26.13 -12.19 -12.69
C ALA A 264 25.04 -13.27 -12.70
N SER A 265 24.01 -13.15 -11.84
CA SER A 265 22.85 -14.02 -11.74
C SER A 265 21.60 -13.35 -12.35
#